data_dcca13285652709930763dcfed96b98d
#
_entry.id   dcca13285652709930763dcfed96b98d
#
_cell.length_a   1.000
_cell.length_b   1.000
_cell.length_c   1.000
_cell.angle_alpha   90.00
_cell.angle_beta   90.00
_cell.angle_gamma   90.00
#
_symmetry.space_group_name_H-M   'P 1'
#
loop_
_entity.id
_entity.type
_entity.pdbx_description
1 polymer ?
#
loop_
_entity_poly.entity_id
_entity_poly.type
_entity_poly.pdbx_seq_one_letter_code
_entity_poly.pdbx_strand_id
1 'polypeptide(L)'
;IGRANLCDSEFANKAREGRTDDIRPCIGCGRCLTGIMFGNPIACTVNPSVETNDIDEADVKKKVLVIGGGPAGMEAAYVAKKRGHEVVLCEKENELGGLLRLAAVPISKQELCKVIKFMARRLDNEGIDVRTGCEVTPQMLETEFKDYEIICSTGAKPKEIEAFKQFKQTMTADDILSGRKFPGRKIVILGGGSVGCETADYLAPLVNDLFP
;
A
#
# COMPACT_ATOMS: atom_id res chain seq x y z
N ILE A 1 -19.49 -5.21 12.46
CA ILE A 1 -18.69 -4.71 13.60
C ILE A 1 -17.55 -5.68 13.96
N GLY A 2 -17.76 -7.04 14.02
CA GLY A 2 -16.72 -7.99 14.44
C GLY A 2 -15.39 -7.86 13.69
N ARG A 3 -15.41 -7.85 12.35
CA ARG A 3 -14.19 -7.69 11.53
C ARG A 3 -13.51 -6.32 11.69
N ALA A 4 -14.29 -5.27 11.98
CA ALA A 4 -13.74 -3.94 12.25
C ALA A 4 -12.92 -3.94 13.55
N ASN A 5 -13.38 -4.62 14.60
CA ASN A 5 -12.64 -4.74 15.85
C ASN A 5 -11.37 -5.59 15.71
N LEU A 6 -11.34 -6.61 14.84
CA LEU A 6 -10.11 -7.34 14.51
C LEU A 6 -9.12 -6.46 13.73
N CYS A 7 -9.64 -5.55 12.92
CA CYS A 7 -8.84 -4.62 12.15
C CYS A 7 -8.24 -3.51 13.03
N ASP A 8 -9.02 -3.01 13.99
CA ASP A 8 -8.64 -1.97 14.95
C ASP A 8 -9.23 -2.30 16.33
N SER A 9 -8.38 -2.70 17.27
CA SER A 9 -8.82 -3.03 18.65
C SER A 9 -9.43 -1.82 19.37
N GLU A 10 -9.01 -0.60 19.00
CA GLU A 10 -9.52 0.66 19.55
C GLU A 10 -10.72 1.24 18.78
N PHE A 11 -11.30 0.48 17.85
CA PHE A 11 -12.42 0.93 17.01
C PHE A 11 -13.52 1.64 17.80
N ALA A 12 -14.03 0.99 18.85
CA ALA A 12 -15.14 1.51 19.63
C ALA A 12 -14.77 2.78 20.42
N ASN A 13 -13.57 2.83 20.98
CA ASN A 13 -13.08 3.99 21.72
C ASN A 13 -12.88 5.19 20.81
N LYS A 14 -12.21 4.98 19.65
CA LYS A 14 -12.00 6.03 18.63
C LYS A 14 -13.32 6.58 18.11
N ALA A 15 -14.29 5.70 17.84
CA ALA A 15 -15.62 6.12 17.40
C ALA A 15 -16.35 6.96 18.46
N ARG A 16 -16.31 6.54 19.75
CA ARG A 16 -16.92 7.27 20.87
C ARG A 16 -16.28 8.64 21.08
N GLU A 17 -14.97 8.76 20.83
CA GLU A 17 -14.21 10.01 20.99
C GLU A 17 -14.25 10.91 19.74
N GLY A 18 -14.98 10.53 18.70
CA GLY A 18 -15.06 11.28 17.44
C GLY A 18 -13.80 11.18 16.56
N ARG A 19 -12.84 10.31 16.90
CA ARG A 19 -11.59 10.10 16.15
C ARG A 19 -11.77 9.11 15.00
N THR A 20 -12.79 9.33 14.16
CA THR A 20 -13.18 8.40 13.10
C THR A 20 -12.10 8.19 12.04
N ASP A 21 -11.32 9.23 11.76
CA ASP A 21 -10.22 9.19 10.77
C ASP A 21 -9.00 8.41 11.28
N ASP A 22 -8.91 8.16 12.58
CA ASP A 22 -7.85 7.36 13.20
C ASP A 22 -8.22 5.87 13.25
N ILE A 23 -9.43 5.50 12.82
CA ILE A 23 -9.86 4.11 12.77
C ILE A 23 -9.23 3.41 11.57
N ARG A 24 -8.53 2.30 11.83
CA ARG A 24 -7.99 1.44 10.77
C ARG A 24 -9.13 0.78 9.99
N PRO A 25 -9.28 1.03 8.69
CA PRO A 25 -10.43 0.56 7.93
C PRO A 25 -10.33 -0.93 7.61
N CYS A 26 -11.40 -1.68 7.87
CA CYS A 26 -11.52 -3.05 7.39
C CYS A 26 -11.93 -3.04 5.91
N ILE A 27 -11.13 -3.66 5.05
CA ILE A 27 -11.38 -3.75 3.59
C ILE A 27 -12.26 -4.94 3.18
N GLY A 28 -12.81 -5.67 4.13
CA GLY A 28 -13.72 -6.79 3.82
C GLY A 28 -13.09 -8.01 3.15
N CYS A 29 -11.76 -8.13 3.09
CA CYS A 29 -11.02 -9.15 2.32
C CYS A 29 -11.24 -10.61 2.78
N GLY A 30 -11.83 -10.85 3.94
CA GLY A 30 -12.13 -12.19 4.44
C GLY A 30 -10.95 -12.99 5.02
N ARG A 31 -9.71 -12.47 4.97
CA ARG A 31 -8.51 -13.19 5.43
C ARG A 31 -8.63 -13.74 6.86
N CYS A 32 -9.20 -12.96 7.78
CA CYS A 32 -9.42 -13.39 9.16
C CYS A 32 -10.40 -14.57 9.27
N LEU A 33 -11.47 -14.59 8.45
CA LEU A 33 -12.44 -15.68 8.41
C LEU A 33 -11.83 -16.96 7.81
N THR A 34 -11.09 -16.81 6.70
CA THR A 34 -10.40 -17.93 6.06
C THR A 34 -9.42 -18.59 7.02
N GLY A 35 -8.64 -17.81 7.78
CA GLY A 35 -7.75 -18.36 8.82
C GLY A 35 -8.51 -19.26 9.80
N ILE A 36 -9.59 -18.75 10.37
CA ILE A 36 -10.42 -19.50 11.34
C ILE A 36 -10.99 -20.78 10.72
N MET A 37 -11.54 -20.70 9.50
CA MET A 37 -12.14 -21.87 8.81
C MET A 37 -11.14 -23.00 8.55
N PHE A 38 -9.86 -22.70 8.38
CA PHE A 38 -8.81 -23.68 8.14
C PHE A 38 -7.96 -23.99 9.40
N GLY A 39 -8.40 -23.57 10.59
CA GLY A 39 -7.70 -23.81 11.85
C GLY A 39 -6.36 -23.08 11.99
N ASN A 40 -6.14 -22.03 11.20
CA ASN A 40 -4.96 -21.19 11.29
C ASN A 40 -5.17 -20.02 12.28
N PRO A 41 -4.11 -19.43 12.82
CA PRO A 41 -4.19 -18.21 13.59
C PRO A 41 -4.92 -17.08 12.83
N ILE A 42 -5.59 -16.23 13.58
CA ILE A 42 -6.28 -15.07 13.00
C ILE A 42 -5.26 -14.11 12.42
N ALA A 43 -5.44 -13.72 11.17
CA ALA A 43 -4.61 -12.72 10.50
C ALA A 43 -5.46 -11.66 9.84
N CYS A 44 -4.98 -10.42 9.84
CA CYS A 44 -5.63 -9.31 9.14
C CYS A 44 -4.70 -8.73 8.07
N THR A 45 -5.23 -8.47 6.88
CA THR A 45 -4.45 -7.91 5.78
C THR A 45 -3.94 -6.49 6.06
N VAL A 46 -4.73 -5.70 6.79
CA VAL A 46 -4.41 -4.29 7.08
C VAL A 46 -3.97 -4.04 8.51
N ASN A 47 -4.01 -5.07 9.38
CA ASN A 47 -3.50 -5.01 10.74
C ASN A 47 -2.44 -6.10 10.96
N PRO A 48 -1.15 -5.80 10.85
CA PRO A 48 -0.09 -6.78 11.07
C PRO A 48 0.02 -7.21 12.55
N SER A 49 -0.52 -6.39 13.47
CA SER A 49 -0.45 -6.62 14.93
C SER A 49 -1.76 -7.18 15.50
N VAL A 50 -2.52 -7.96 14.72
CA VAL A 50 -3.84 -8.46 15.16
C VAL A 50 -3.74 -9.40 16.38
N GLU A 51 -2.61 -10.07 16.55
CA GLU A 51 -2.35 -10.97 17.68
C GLU A 51 -1.55 -10.31 18.82
N THR A 52 -0.77 -9.27 18.47
CA THR A 52 0.10 -8.54 19.40
C THR A 52 -0.07 -7.06 19.21
N ASN A 53 -0.66 -6.36 20.17
CA ASN A 53 -0.83 -4.90 20.07
C ASN A 53 0.41 -4.10 20.50
N ASP A 54 1.38 -4.75 21.13
CA ASP A 54 2.53 -4.08 21.74
C ASP A 54 3.70 -4.04 20.78
N ILE A 55 4.26 -2.85 20.61
CA ILE A 55 5.51 -2.60 19.93
C ILE A 55 6.50 -2.15 21.01
N ASP A 56 7.41 -3.05 21.37
CA ASP A 56 8.42 -2.75 22.39
C ASP A 56 9.39 -1.67 21.91
N GLU A 57 9.77 -0.79 22.81
CA GLU A 57 10.84 0.16 22.54
C GLU A 57 12.17 -0.56 22.28
N ALA A 58 12.99 0.01 21.42
CA ALA A 58 14.32 -0.51 21.17
C ALA A 58 15.30 -0.09 22.27
N ASP A 59 16.16 -1.01 22.71
CA ASP A 59 17.21 -0.71 23.69
C ASP A 59 18.16 0.38 23.18
N VAL A 60 18.43 0.39 21.88
CA VAL A 60 19.30 1.37 21.20
C VAL A 60 18.50 2.14 20.16
N LYS A 61 18.37 3.45 20.36
CA LYS A 61 17.72 4.34 19.39
C LYS A 61 18.67 4.60 18.21
N LYS A 62 18.12 4.55 17.00
CA LYS A 62 18.86 4.72 15.74
C LYS A 62 18.17 5.76 14.84
N LYS A 63 18.91 6.26 13.87
CA LYS A 63 18.36 6.97 12.72
C LYS A 63 17.99 5.95 11.66
N VAL A 64 16.77 6.01 11.16
CA VAL A 64 16.24 5.04 10.19
C VAL A 64 15.72 5.79 8.97
N LEU A 65 16.26 5.46 7.81
CA LEU A 65 15.76 5.90 6.51
C LEU A 65 14.90 4.79 5.92
N VAL A 66 13.64 5.09 5.62
CA VAL A 66 12.76 4.21 4.86
C VAL A 66 12.65 4.74 3.43
N ILE A 67 13.02 3.91 2.45
CA ILE A 67 12.98 4.25 1.03
C ILE A 67 11.76 3.60 0.38
N GLY A 68 10.78 4.42 0.00
CA GLY A 68 9.51 4.01 -0.61
C GLY A 68 8.32 4.16 0.32
N GLY A 69 7.33 4.95 -0.12
CA GLY A 69 6.11 5.31 0.61
C GLY A 69 4.90 4.42 0.30
N GLY A 70 5.12 3.19 -0.16
CA GLY A 70 4.08 2.17 -0.27
C GLY A 70 3.65 1.62 1.09
N PRO A 71 2.66 0.70 1.15
CA PRO A 71 2.16 0.14 2.41
C PRO A 71 3.26 -0.44 3.30
N ALA A 72 4.22 -1.15 2.71
CA ALA A 72 5.35 -1.74 3.45
C ALA A 72 6.22 -0.66 4.11
N GLY A 73 6.57 0.40 3.37
CA GLY A 73 7.39 1.49 3.89
C GLY A 73 6.66 2.31 4.94
N MET A 74 5.38 2.64 4.71
CA MET A 74 4.57 3.34 5.70
C MET A 74 4.46 2.55 7.02
N GLU A 75 4.27 1.22 6.94
CA GLU A 75 4.22 0.38 8.15
C GLU A 75 5.59 0.30 8.83
N ALA A 76 6.66 0.10 8.06
CA ALA A 76 8.02 0.05 8.60
C ALA A 76 8.40 1.37 9.31
N ALA A 77 8.07 2.51 8.71
CA ALA A 77 8.32 3.82 9.29
C ALA A 77 7.55 4.01 10.61
N TYR A 78 6.28 3.63 10.64
CA TYR A 78 5.47 3.67 11.84
C TYR A 78 6.03 2.80 12.95
N VAL A 79 6.34 1.53 12.66
CA VAL A 79 6.89 0.60 13.66
C VAL A 79 8.24 1.09 14.18
N ALA A 80 9.14 1.55 13.29
CA ALA A 80 10.42 2.10 13.69
C ALA A 80 10.26 3.31 14.61
N LYS A 81 9.32 4.21 14.32
CA LYS A 81 9.00 5.36 15.18
C LYS A 81 8.46 4.94 16.54
N LYS A 82 7.52 3.99 16.58
CA LYS A 82 6.97 3.44 17.83
C LYS A 82 8.03 2.77 18.69
N ARG A 83 9.06 2.18 18.08
CA ARG A 83 10.24 1.65 18.76
C ARG A 83 11.20 2.74 19.25
N GLY A 84 10.89 4.01 18.99
CA GLY A 84 11.62 5.19 19.47
C GLY A 84 12.78 5.61 18.60
N HIS A 85 12.86 5.14 17.35
CA HIS A 85 13.88 5.58 16.40
C HIS A 85 13.55 6.97 15.83
N GLU A 86 14.58 7.67 15.36
CA GLU A 86 14.43 8.85 14.51
C GLU A 86 14.21 8.36 13.07
N VAL A 87 13.07 8.71 12.46
CA VAL A 87 12.65 8.12 11.18
C VAL A 87 12.44 9.18 10.12
N VAL A 88 13.03 8.97 8.96
CA VAL A 88 12.75 9.68 7.71
C VAL A 88 12.21 8.69 6.70
N LEU A 89 11.10 9.02 6.03
CA LEU A 89 10.56 8.26 4.91
C LEU A 89 10.67 9.10 3.63
N CYS A 90 11.37 8.59 2.62
CA CYS A 90 11.45 9.20 1.30
C CYS A 90 10.63 8.41 0.29
N GLU A 91 9.76 9.11 -0.44
CA GLU A 91 8.96 8.57 -1.56
C GLU A 91 9.24 9.40 -2.82
N LYS A 92 9.60 8.75 -3.91
CA LYS A 92 9.93 9.42 -5.18
C LYS A 92 8.72 10.08 -5.85
N GLU A 93 7.52 9.50 -5.68
CA GLU A 93 6.29 10.09 -6.18
C GLU A 93 5.81 11.22 -5.25
N ASN A 94 4.96 12.10 -5.76
CA ASN A 94 4.41 13.21 -4.98
C ASN A 94 3.37 12.77 -3.94
N GLU A 95 3.01 11.50 -3.92
CA GLU A 95 1.97 10.95 -3.04
C GLU A 95 2.35 9.57 -2.51
N LEU A 96 1.97 9.32 -1.27
CA LEU A 96 2.11 8.00 -0.62
C LEU A 96 1.13 6.97 -1.18
N GLY A 97 1.42 5.67 -0.94
CA GLY A 97 0.53 4.56 -1.27
C GLY A 97 1.11 3.58 -2.30
N GLY A 98 2.10 3.99 -3.09
CA GLY A 98 2.75 3.13 -4.08
C GLY A 98 1.75 2.40 -4.98
N LEU A 99 1.99 1.13 -5.28
CA LEU A 99 1.10 0.32 -6.16
C LEU A 99 -0.31 0.10 -5.58
N LEU A 100 -0.53 0.32 -4.27
CA LEU A 100 -1.86 0.22 -3.69
C LEU A 100 -2.82 1.27 -4.26
N ARG A 101 -2.29 2.42 -4.71
CA ARG A 101 -3.07 3.45 -5.42
C ARG A 101 -3.65 2.92 -6.72
N LEU A 102 -2.86 2.18 -7.50
CA LEU A 102 -3.32 1.56 -8.74
C LEU A 102 -4.34 0.45 -8.46
N ALA A 103 -4.09 -0.36 -7.43
CA ALA A 103 -5.02 -1.40 -7.01
C ALA A 103 -6.37 -0.86 -6.53
N ALA A 104 -6.43 0.42 -6.12
CA ALA A 104 -7.65 1.09 -5.67
C ALA A 104 -8.47 1.71 -6.82
N VAL A 105 -7.96 1.75 -8.05
CA VAL A 105 -8.64 2.37 -9.20
C VAL A 105 -9.96 1.68 -9.58
N PRO A 106 -10.06 0.35 -9.62
CA PRO A 106 -11.34 -0.32 -9.89
C PRO A 106 -12.40 0.06 -8.84
N ILE A 107 -13.64 0.30 -9.28
CA ILE A 107 -14.75 0.73 -8.42
C ILE A 107 -14.97 -0.22 -7.25
N SER A 108 -14.84 -1.52 -7.47
CA SER A 108 -14.98 -2.55 -6.44
C SER A 108 -13.88 -2.52 -5.37
N LYS A 109 -12.81 -1.73 -5.54
CA LYS A 109 -11.63 -1.69 -4.66
C LYS A 109 -11.33 -0.32 -4.05
N GLN A 110 -12.18 0.64 -4.19
CA GLN A 110 -11.99 2.01 -3.65
C GLN A 110 -11.78 2.05 -2.13
N GLU A 111 -12.22 1.02 -1.39
CA GLU A 111 -11.94 0.89 0.04
C GLU A 111 -10.43 0.90 0.36
N LEU A 112 -9.57 0.51 -0.58
CA LEU A 112 -8.12 0.57 -0.43
C LEU A 112 -7.61 2.01 -0.28
N CYS A 113 -8.31 3.00 -0.85
CA CYS A 113 -7.97 4.42 -0.65
C CYS A 113 -8.06 4.82 0.84
N LYS A 114 -9.00 4.24 1.59
CA LYS A 114 -9.14 4.51 3.02
C LYS A 114 -7.92 3.98 3.81
N VAL A 115 -7.37 2.84 3.39
CA VAL A 115 -6.16 2.28 3.99
C VAL A 115 -4.97 3.21 3.79
N ILE A 116 -4.78 3.72 2.56
CA ILE A 116 -3.70 4.65 2.25
C ILE A 116 -3.82 5.91 3.11
N LYS A 117 -5.01 6.49 3.17
CA LYS A 117 -5.27 7.69 3.99
C LYS A 117 -5.00 7.46 5.47
N PHE A 118 -5.48 6.32 6.00
CA PHE A 118 -5.22 5.93 7.39
C PHE A 118 -3.72 5.80 7.66
N MET A 119 -2.98 5.09 6.79
CA MET A 119 -1.54 4.89 6.97
C MET A 119 -0.78 6.21 6.91
N ALA A 120 -1.08 7.08 5.95
CA ALA A 120 -0.46 8.41 5.83
C ALA A 120 -0.73 9.26 7.08
N ARG A 121 -2.00 9.34 7.53
CA ARG A 121 -2.38 10.08 8.73
C ARG A 121 -1.66 9.55 9.98
N ARG A 122 -1.45 8.24 10.07
CA ARG A 122 -0.75 7.63 11.20
C ARG A 122 0.72 8.08 11.26
N LEU A 123 1.38 8.27 10.11
CA LEU A 123 2.74 8.81 10.05
C LEU A 123 2.78 10.27 10.52
N ASP A 124 1.80 11.06 10.09
CA ASP A 124 1.65 12.47 10.46
C ASP A 124 1.41 12.61 11.99
N ASN A 125 0.47 11.83 12.54
CA ASN A 125 0.18 11.83 13.98
C ASN A 125 1.41 11.46 14.85
N GLU A 126 2.33 10.64 14.36
CA GLU A 126 3.57 10.27 15.06
C GLU A 126 4.73 11.27 14.75
N GLY A 127 4.50 12.30 13.96
CA GLY A 127 5.51 13.30 13.60
C GLY A 127 6.71 12.70 12.86
N ILE A 128 6.46 11.77 11.94
CA ILE A 128 7.50 11.18 11.08
C ILE A 128 7.83 12.16 9.95
N ASP A 129 9.13 12.40 9.69
CA ASP A 129 9.58 13.19 8.55
C ASP A 129 9.31 12.43 7.24
N VAL A 130 8.23 12.81 6.55
CA VAL A 130 7.80 12.22 5.28
C VAL A 130 8.14 13.17 4.15
N ARG A 131 8.98 12.73 3.22
CA ARG A 131 9.46 13.50 2.06
C ARG A 131 8.95 12.86 0.77
N THR A 132 7.90 13.42 0.19
CA THR A 132 7.40 13.03 -1.13
C THR A 132 8.14 13.81 -2.24
N GLY A 133 8.13 13.29 -3.48
CA GLY A 133 8.94 13.84 -4.57
C GLY A 133 10.46 13.70 -4.34
N CYS A 134 10.85 12.83 -3.41
CA CYS A 134 12.24 12.61 -2.98
C CYS A 134 12.74 11.23 -3.44
N GLU A 135 13.42 11.19 -4.57
CA GLU A 135 14.10 9.99 -5.04
C GLU A 135 15.48 9.88 -4.38
N VAL A 136 15.64 8.88 -3.51
CA VAL A 136 16.92 8.66 -2.81
C VAL A 136 17.97 8.15 -3.79
N THR A 137 19.08 8.87 -3.88
CA THR A 137 20.20 8.54 -4.75
C THR A 137 21.34 7.92 -3.93
N PRO A 138 22.26 7.15 -4.56
CA PRO A 138 23.47 6.65 -3.88
C PRO A 138 24.28 7.74 -3.19
N GLN A 139 24.38 8.91 -3.82
CA GLN A 139 25.10 10.06 -3.23
C GLN A 139 24.45 10.54 -1.92
N MET A 140 23.11 10.56 -1.84
CA MET A 140 22.41 10.93 -0.59
C MET A 140 22.72 9.93 0.53
N LEU A 141 22.88 8.64 0.20
CA LEU A 141 23.24 7.62 1.19
C LEU A 141 24.66 7.81 1.73
N GLU A 142 25.57 8.33 0.91
CA GLU A 142 26.95 8.62 1.32
C GLU A 142 27.11 9.95 2.05
N THR A 143 26.13 10.85 1.96
CA THR A 143 26.18 12.20 2.53
C THR A 143 25.14 12.41 3.62
N GLU A 144 23.90 12.73 3.24
CA GLU A 144 22.82 13.10 4.16
C GLU A 144 22.40 11.93 5.08
N PHE A 145 22.35 10.72 4.52
CA PHE A 145 21.87 9.52 5.23
C PHE A 145 23.00 8.55 5.63
N LYS A 146 24.23 9.01 5.62
CA LYS A 146 25.40 8.14 5.88
C LYS A 146 25.34 7.42 7.24
N ASP A 147 24.70 8.02 8.25
CA ASP A 147 24.57 7.46 9.59
C ASP A 147 23.19 6.82 9.86
N TYR A 148 22.41 6.59 8.80
CA TYR A 148 21.08 5.98 8.89
C TYR A 148 21.13 4.48 8.60
N GLU A 149 20.37 3.72 9.38
CA GLU A 149 20.01 2.35 8.99
C GLU A 149 18.93 2.42 7.90
N ILE A 150 19.07 1.59 6.86
CA ILE A 150 18.23 1.71 5.66
C ILE A 150 17.22 0.58 5.61
N ILE A 151 15.95 0.92 5.45
CA ILE A 151 14.87 -0.02 5.12
C ILE A 151 14.44 0.24 3.68
N CYS A 152 14.74 -0.73 2.80
CA CYS A 152 14.36 -0.65 1.40
C CYS A 152 12.97 -1.24 1.17
N SER A 153 12.01 -0.41 0.74
CA SER A 153 10.61 -0.77 0.46
C SER A 153 10.12 -0.21 -0.89
N THR A 154 11.00 -0.25 -1.89
CA THR A 154 10.80 0.36 -3.21
C THR A 154 9.78 -0.37 -4.09
N GLY A 155 9.18 -1.46 -3.59
CA GLY A 155 8.12 -2.20 -4.27
C GLY A 155 8.61 -3.09 -5.40
N ALA A 156 7.69 -3.39 -6.33
CA ALA A 156 7.95 -4.26 -7.48
C ALA A 156 7.53 -3.56 -8.78
N LYS A 157 8.07 -4.03 -9.89
CA LYS A 157 7.66 -3.62 -11.23
C LYS A 157 7.01 -4.81 -11.96
N PRO A 158 6.08 -4.55 -12.91
CA PRO A 158 5.56 -5.60 -13.76
C PRO A 158 6.69 -6.36 -14.45
N LYS A 159 6.59 -7.70 -14.49
CA LYS A 159 7.56 -8.51 -15.20
C LYS A 159 7.36 -8.33 -16.72
N GLU A 160 8.41 -7.93 -17.39
CA GLU A 160 8.42 -7.91 -18.85
C GLU A 160 8.52 -9.34 -19.38
N ILE A 161 7.62 -9.68 -20.32
CA ILE A 161 7.64 -10.97 -21.00
C ILE A 161 8.28 -10.77 -22.37
N GLU A 162 9.44 -11.36 -22.58
CA GLU A 162 10.27 -11.16 -23.78
C GLU A 162 9.50 -11.41 -25.08
N ALA A 163 8.67 -12.47 -25.11
CA ALA A 163 7.85 -12.82 -26.26
C ALA A 163 6.90 -11.70 -26.74
N PHE A 164 6.56 -10.75 -25.84
CA PHE A 164 5.62 -9.67 -26.16
C PHE A 164 6.28 -8.32 -26.44
N LYS A 165 7.58 -8.17 -26.22
CA LYS A 165 8.31 -6.92 -26.48
C LYS A 165 8.23 -6.46 -27.95
N GLN A 166 8.10 -7.40 -28.88
CA GLN A 166 7.96 -7.11 -30.31
C GLN A 166 6.62 -6.45 -30.68
N PHE A 167 5.60 -6.54 -29.83
CA PHE A 167 4.28 -5.98 -30.09
C PHE A 167 4.17 -4.59 -29.47
N LYS A 168 4.21 -3.54 -30.31
CA LYS A 168 4.16 -2.14 -29.88
C LYS A 168 2.89 -1.75 -29.09
N GLN A 169 1.79 -2.46 -29.30
CA GLN A 169 0.51 -2.24 -28.61
C GLN A 169 0.39 -2.96 -27.27
N THR A 170 1.43 -3.63 -26.80
CA THR A 170 1.42 -4.26 -25.48
C THR A 170 1.41 -3.19 -24.39
N MET A 171 0.53 -3.36 -23.43
CA MET A 171 0.36 -2.48 -22.27
C MET A 171 0.36 -3.32 -21.00
N THR A 172 0.88 -2.77 -19.92
CA THR A 172 0.76 -3.39 -18.59
C THR A 172 -0.55 -2.97 -17.93
N ALA A 173 -1.00 -3.72 -16.93
CA ALA A 173 -2.13 -3.30 -16.10
C ALA A 173 -1.84 -1.93 -15.44
N ASP A 174 -0.59 -1.69 -15.04
CA ASP A 174 -0.17 -0.41 -14.46
C ASP A 174 -0.33 0.75 -15.44
N ASP A 175 -0.04 0.56 -16.72
CA ASP A 175 -0.25 1.58 -17.76
C ASP A 175 -1.73 1.97 -17.87
N ILE A 176 -2.61 0.96 -17.81
CA ILE A 176 -4.07 1.15 -17.91
C ILE A 176 -4.63 1.81 -16.66
N LEU A 177 -4.36 1.23 -15.49
CA LEU A 177 -4.90 1.70 -14.22
C LEU A 177 -4.36 3.10 -13.83
N SER A 178 -3.16 3.46 -14.27
CA SER A 178 -2.63 4.82 -14.09
C SER A 178 -3.17 5.84 -15.11
N GLY A 179 -3.92 5.40 -16.11
CA GLY A 179 -4.38 6.27 -17.20
C GLY A 179 -3.28 6.73 -18.16
N ARG A 180 -2.05 6.15 -18.07
CA ARG A 180 -0.96 6.49 -19.01
C ARG A 180 -1.21 6.02 -20.43
N LYS A 181 -1.94 4.92 -20.58
CA LYS A 181 -2.32 4.37 -21.88
C LYS A 181 -3.78 3.95 -21.87
N PHE A 182 -4.44 4.13 -22.99
CA PHE A 182 -5.81 3.65 -23.22
C PHE A 182 -5.81 2.57 -24.29
N PRO A 183 -6.45 1.42 -24.02
CA PRO A 183 -6.61 0.37 -25.02
C PRO A 183 -7.67 0.77 -26.05
N GLY A 184 -7.58 0.17 -27.24
CA GLY A 184 -8.63 0.29 -28.23
C GLY A 184 -9.86 -0.54 -27.90
N ARG A 185 -10.82 -0.62 -28.85
CA ARG A 185 -12.09 -1.36 -28.67
C ARG A 185 -11.91 -2.87 -28.50
N LYS A 186 -10.90 -3.47 -29.15
CA LYS A 186 -10.62 -4.91 -29.08
C LYS A 186 -9.43 -5.15 -28.20
N ILE A 187 -9.62 -5.83 -27.09
CA ILE A 187 -8.61 -6.06 -26.07
C ILE A 187 -8.44 -7.56 -25.83
N VAL A 188 -7.21 -8.00 -25.76
CA VAL A 188 -6.84 -9.34 -25.30
C VAL A 188 -6.04 -9.18 -24.03
N ILE A 189 -6.49 -9.81 -22.94
CA ILE A 189 -5.79 -9.81 -21.66
C ILE A 189 -5.02 -11.12 -21.52
N LEU A 190 -3.72 -11.00 -21.31
CA LEU A 190 -2.83 -12.13 -21.15
C LEU A 190 -2.60 -12.40 -19.67
N GLY A 191 -3.18 -13.48 -19.18
CA GLY A 191 -3.13 -13.91 -17.79
C GLY A 191 -4.47 -13.76 -17.06
N GLY A 192 -4.93 -14.86 -16.45
CA GLY A 192 -6.20 -14.97 -15.71
C GLY A 192 -6.01 -14.96 -14.19
N GLY A 193 -4.92 -14.38 -13.68
CA GLY A 193 -4.74 -14.11 -12.24
C GLY A 193 -5.53 -12.89 -11.78
N SER A 194 -5.43 -12.55 -10.47
CA SER A 194 -6.18 -11.43 -9.88
C SER A 194 -6.03 -10.13 -10.66
N VAL A 195 -4.80 -9.75 -11.03
CA VAL A 195 -4.54 -8.51 -11.78
C VAL A 195 -5.23 -8.53 -13.14
N GLY A 196 -5.14 -9.64 -13.87
CA GLY A 196 -5.77 -9.76 -15.19
C GLY A 196 -7.30 -9.70 -15.12
N CYS A 197 -7.90 -10.45 -14.20
CA CYS A 197 -9.35 -10.45 -14.00
C CYS A 197 -9.88 -9.07 -13.56
N GLU A 198 -9.19 -8.42 -12.62
CA GLU A 198 -9.57 -7.09 -12.13
C GLU A 198 -9.40 -6.00 -13.19
N THR A 199 -8.35 -6.12 -14.03
CA THR A 199 -8.16 -5.21 -15.16
C THR A 199 -9.26 -5.43 -16.22
N ALA A 200 -9.68 -6.67 -16.45
CA ALA A 200 -10.79 -6.98 -17.37
C ALA A 200 -12.11 -6.38 -16.88
N ASP A 201 -12.42 -6.57 -15.58
CA ASP A 201 -13.62 -6.01 -14.94
C ASP A 201 -13.64 -4.47 -15.00
N TYR A 202 -12.48 -3.85 -14.77
CA TYR A 202 -12.33 -2.40 -14.90
C TYR A 202 -12.53 -1.89 -16.33
N LEU A 203 -12.02 -2.61 -17.33
CA LEU A 203 -12.09 -2.18 -18.72
C LEU A 203 -13.45 -2.43 -19.39
N ALA A 204 -14.18 -3.47 -18.98
CA ALA A 204 -15.42 -3.87 -19.64
C ALA A 204 -16.47 -2.75 -19.73
N PRO A 205 -16.81 -2.01 -18.68
CA PRO A 205 -17.73 -0.87 -18.76
C PRO A 205 -17.13 0.28 -19.59
N LEU A 206 -15.84 0.60 -19.40
CA LEU A 206 -15.19 1.72 -20.09
C LEU A 206 -15.18 1.54 -21.61
N VAL A 207 -14.98 0.32 -22.10
CA VAL A 207 -15.00 0.04 -23.54
C VAL A 207 -16.40 0.23 -24.12
N ASN A 208 -17.43 -0.18 -23.39
CA ASN A 208 -18.82 0.01 -23.82
C ASN A 208 -19.24 1.48 -23.85
N ASP A 209 -18.77 2.27 -22.87
CA ASP A 209 -19.08 3.70 -22.76
C ASP A 209 -18.35 4.55 -23.80
N LEU A 210 -17.09 4.21 -24.11
CA LEU A 210 -16.26 4.94 -25.05
C LEU A 210 -16.51 4.56 -26.52
N PHE A 211 -17.02 3.36 -26.76
CA PHE A 211 -17.26 2.80 -28.09
C PHE A 211 -18.64 2.16 -28.18
N PRO A 212 -19.73 2.94 -28.07
CA PRO A 212 -21.10 2.44 -28.12
C PRO A 212 -21.46 1.79 -29.48
#